data_959102a1149a5efc7464164685cf2a81
#
_entry.id   959102a1149a5efc7464164685cf2a81
#
_cell.length_a   1.000
_cell.length_b   1.000
_cell.length_c   1.000
_cell.angle_alpha   90.00
_cell.angle_beta   90.00
_cell.angle_gamma   90.00
#
_symmetry.space_group_name_H-M   'P 1'
#
loop_
_entity.id
_entity.type
_entity.pdbx_description
1 polymer ?
#
loop_
_entity_poly.entity_id
_entity_poly.type
_entity_poly.pdbx_seq_one_letter_code
_entity_poly.pdbx_strand_id
1 'polypeptide(L)'
;MDFLKRMKRRLARGSLDRLIDPRHFQPRLPLPARYSREQLLGALEASSIDGSAPGEMAAYVNADFERFIHTMGLVAEDTNGRSLEIGANPYFNTLLFRAFRPSLKMDLINYFGGEIHQAVQHVSFPGFDGIPEEIDMAYFNANLELHTLPFEDDTFDVVLFCEVLEHLTNDPLHAMMELKRILKPGGQLVLTTPNAARLENVSAFIEGRNMYDPYSKYGAYGRHNREYTRHELVSLLKHCGFDVQTSYTANVHDDIPPRAEHIGLINAAIDSVVNRKHDLGQYLFTSSINASPAQAERPSWLFRSYPPEEMV
;
A
#
# COMPACT_ATOMS: atom_id res chain seq x y z
N MET A 1 -2.14 26.09 -29.92
CA MET A 1 -1.88 25.99 -28.45
C MET A 1 -1.87 24.59 -27.94
N ASP A 2 -2.62 23.67 -28.54
CA ASP A 2 -2.76 22.29 -28.09
C ASP A 2 -1.55 21.39 -28.46
N PHE A 3 -0.93 21.60 -29.62
CA PHE A 3 0.24 20.86 -30.09
C PHE A 3 1.46 21.06 -29.18
N LEU A 4 1.74 22.30 -28.77
CA LEU A 4 2.83 22.64 -27.86
C LEU A 4 2.59 22.07 -26.46
N LYS A 5 1.33 22.01 -25.97
CA LYS A 5 0.96 21.36 -24.71
C LYS A 5 1.17 19.84 -24.76
N ARG A 6 0.79 19.21 -25.90
CA ARG A 6 1.02 17.76 -26.10
C ARG A 6 2.50 17.42 -26.22
N MET A 7 3.28 18.26 -26.90
CA MET A 7 4.72 18.08 -27.03
C MET A 7 5.44 18.27 -25.67
N LYS A 8 5.05 19.29 -24.88
CA LYS A 8 5.55 19.48 -23.51
C LYS A 8 5.20 18.31 -22.59
N ARG A 9 3.96 17.76 -22.67
CA ARG A 9 3.56 16.56 -21.92
C ARG A 9 4.37 15.32 -22.33
N ARG A 10 4.67 15.15 -23.62
CA ARG A 10 5.46 14.03 -24.13
C ARG A 10 6.94 14.12 -23.73
N LEU A 11 7.50 15.34 -23.73
CA LEU A 11 8.87 15.61 -23.25
C LEU A 11 8.95 15.44 -21.72
N ALA A 12 7.93 15.86 -20.98
CA ALA A 12 7.84 15.67 -19.55
C ALA A 12 7.76 14.17 -19.19
N ARG A 13 6.91 13.37 -19.89
CA ARG A 13 6.85 11.91 -19.73
C ARG A 13 8.21 11.24 -20.01
N GLY A 14 8.85 11.56 -21.11
CA GLY A 14 10.18 11.00 -21.44
C GLY A 14 11.30 11.39 -20.47
N SER A 15 11.09 12.46 -19.66
CA SER A 15 12.02 12.84 -18.59
C SER A 15 11.67 12.18 -17.26
N LEU A 16 10.40 11.93 -16.99
CA LEU A 16 9.92 11.12 -15.86
C LEU A 16 10.49 9.71 -15.92
N ASP A 17 10.41 9.07 -17.09
CA ASP A 17 10.95 7.72 -17.31
C ASP A 17 12.46 7.62 -17.06
N ARG A 18 13.20 8.74 -17.06
CA ARG A 18 14.62 8.78 -16.73
C ARG A 18 14.91 8.90 -15.23
N LEU A 19 13.95 9.47 -14.48
CA LEU A 19 14.10 9.64 -13.03
C LEU A 19 13.84 8.35 -12.26
N ILE A 20 13.12 7.44 -12.90
CA ILE A 20 12.67 6.21 -12.26
C ILE A 20 13.21 5.05 -13.09
N ASP A 21 13.91 4.12 -12.46
CA ASP A 21 14.39 2.92 -13.15
C ASP A 21 13.18 2.04 -13.52
N PRO A 22 12.84 1.90 -14.81
CA PRO A 22 11.67 1.13 -15.23
C PRO A 22 11.70 -0.34 -14.79
N ARG A 23 12.86 -0.88 -14.43
CA ARG A 23 12.98 -2.23 -13.86
C ARG A 23 12.27 -2.37 -12.52
N HIS A 24 12.06 -1.27 -11.81
CA HIS A 24 11.32 -1.26 -10.55
C HIS A 24 9.82 -1.25 -10.72
N PHE A 25 9.32 -0.98 -11.94
CA PHE A 25 7.89 -0.94 -12.25
C PHE A 25 7.32 -2.25 -12.77
N GLN A 26 8.17 -3.20 -13.08
CA GLN A 26 7.66 -4.47 -13.59
C GLN A 26 7.10 -5.28 -12.43
N PRO A 27 5.83 -5.68 -12.50
CA PRO A 27 5.28 -6.60 -11.52
C PRO A 27 6.16 -7.86 -11.52
N ARG A 28 6.62 -8.26 -10.35
CA ARG A 28 7.45 -9.48 -10.20
C ARG A 28 6.64 -10.75 -10.41
N LEU A 29 5.32 -10.62 -10.44
CA LEU A 29 4.43 -11.71 -10.73
C LEU A 29 4.31 -11.86 -12.25
N PRO A 30 4.76 -12.96 -12.83
CA PRO A 30 4.25 -13.35 -14.13
C PRO A 30 2.77 -13.63 -13.98
N LEU A 31 1.93 -12.88 -14.70
CA LEU A 31 0.51 -13.18 -14.75
C LEU A 31 0.35 -14.62 -15.24
N PRO A 32 -0.50 -15.46 -14.60
CA PRO A 32 -0.71 -16.81 -15.05
C PRO A 32 -1.11 -16.84 -16.52
N ALA A 33 -0.51 -17.71 -17.30
CA ALA A 33 -0.68 -17.77 -18.76
C ALA A 33 -2.15 -17.93 -19.22
N ARG A 34 -3.02 -18.39 -18.32
CA ARG A 34 -4.47 -18.57 -18.60
C ARG A 34 -5.31 -17.31 -18.45
N TYR A 35 -4.76 -16.23 -17.84
CA TYR A 35 -5.48 -14.97 -17.63
C TYR A 35 -4.72 -13.81 -18.24
N SER A 36 -5.40 -13.03 -19.07
CA SER A 36 -4.85 -11.75 -19.50
C SER A 36 -5.06 -10.69 -18.43
N ARG A 37 -4.32 -9.59 -18.56
CA ARG A 37 -4.46 -8.43 -17.70
C ARG A 37 -5.89 -7.88 -17.72
N GLU A 38 -6.47 -7.80 -18.90
CA GLU A 38 -7.85 -7.32 -19.13
C GLU A 38 -8.87 -8.22 -18.45
N GLN A 39 -8.64 -9.55 -18.45
CA GLN A 39 -9.53 -10.49 -17.75
C GLN A 39 -9.46 -10.28 -16.22
N LEU A 40 -8.26 -10.11 -15.66
CA LEU A 40 -8.09 -9.85 -14.23
C LEU A 40 -8.73 -8.52 -13.83
N LEU A 41 -8.44 -7.46 -14.57
CA LEU A 41 -9.01 -6.14 -14.31
C LEU A 41 -10.53 -6.16 -14.44
N GLY A 42 -11.07 -6.69 -15.54
CA GLY A 42 -12.51 -6.75 -15.78
C GLY A 42 -13.27 -7.55 -14.75
N ALA A 43 -12.70 -8.65 -14.23
CA ALA A 43 -13.32 -9.42 -13.15
C ALA A 43 -13.37 -8.63 -11.82
N LEU A 44 -12.30 -7.90 -11.49
CA LEU A 44 -12.28 -7.05 -10.30
C LEU A 44 -13.20 -5.84 -10.44
N GLU A 45 -13.27 -5.20 -11.63
CA GLU A 45 -14.19 -4.09 -11.92
C GLU A 45 -15.66 -4.49 -11.75
N ALA A 46 -16.01 -5.70 -12.16
CA ALA A 46 -17.36 -6.22 -12.10
C ALA A 46 -17.71 -6.85 -10.75
N SER A 47 -16.77 -6.91 -9.80
CA SER A 47 -17.09 -7.35 -8.44
C SER A 47 -17.93 -6.30 -7.70
N SER A 48 -18.72 -6.75 -6.74
CA SER A 48 -19.51 -5.87 -5.88
C SER A 48 -19.49 -6.36 -4.44
N ILE A 49 -19.64 -5.42 -3.50
CA ILE A 49 -19.72 -5.68 -2.07
C ILE A 49 -21.05 -5.10 -1.59
N ASP A 50 -21.73 -5.83 -0.73
CA ASP A 50 -22.97 -5.34 -0.12
C ASP A 50 -22.77 -3.97 0.53
N GLY A 51 -23.57 -2.99 0.13
CA GLY A 51 -23.51 -1.61 0.62
C GLY A 51 -22.54 -0.69 -0.14
N SER A 52 -21.77 -1.19 -1.10
CA SER A 52 -20.93 -0.32 -1.94
C SER A 52 -21.73 0.51 -2.93
N ALA A 53 -21.26 1.72 -3.24
CA ALA A 53 -21.91 2.55 -4.24
C ALA A 53 -21.69 2.00 -5.66
N PRO A 54 -22.67 2.16 -6.57
CA PRO A 54 -22.49 1.73 -7.97
C PRO A 54 -21.25 2.34 -8.61
N GLY A 55 -20.41 1.51 -9.21
CA GLY A 55 -19.19 1.93 -9.89
C GLY A 55 -18.00 2.24 -8.98
N GLU A 56 -18.15 2.15 -7.67
CA GLU A 56 -17.06 2.40 -6.72
C GLU A 56 -15.91 1.41 -6.91
N MET A 57 -16.24 0.12 -7.01
CA MET A 57 -15.25 -0.95 -7.24
C MET A 57 -14.47 -0.73 -8.54
N ALA A 58 -15.18 -0.43 -9.63
CA ALA A 58 -14.56 -0.18 -10.92
C ALA A 58 -13.63 1.06 -10.87
N ALA A 59 -14.06 2.15 -10.26
CA ALA A 59 -13.24 3.35 -10.13
C ALA A 59 -11.97 3.08 -9.33
N TYR A 60 -12.08 2.37 -8.21
CA TYR A 60 -10.95 2.06 -7.35
C TYR A 60 -9.96 1.10 -8.00
N VAL A 61 -10.43 -0.01 -8.57
CA VAL A 61 -9.52 -0.99 -9.19
C VAL A 61 -8.83 -0.42 -10.43
N ASN A 62 -9.50 0.41 -11.22
CA ASN A 62 -8.87 1.08 -12.37
C ASN A 62 -7.73 2.00 -11.98
N ALA A 63 -7.89 2.71 -10.88
CA ALA A 63 -6.83 3.57 -10.35
C ALA A 63 -5.63 2.75 -9.82
N ASP A 64 -5.90 1.65 -9.11
CA ASP A 64 -4.93 0.97 -8.26
C ASP A 64 -4.51 -0.43 -8.74
N PHE A 65 -4.94 -0.89 -9.91
CA PHE A 65 -4.67 -2.25 -10.40
C PHE A 65 -3.18 -2.63 -10.36
N GLU A 66 -2.30 -1.73 -10.78
CA GLU A 66 -0.85 -1.97 -10.74
C GLU A 66 -0.36 -2.21 -9.31
N ARG A 67 -0.93 -1.50 -8.33
CA ARG A 67 -0.56 -1.66 -6.93
C ARG A 67 -0.85 -3.08 -6.43
N PHE A 68 -2.02 -3.63 -6.79
CA PHE A 68 -2.37 -5.01 -6.42
C PHE A 68 -1.42 -6.03 -7.06
N ILE A 69 -1.04 -5.82 -8.32
CA ILE A 69 -0.07 -6.69 -9.02
C ILE A 69 1.30 -6.61 -8.37
N HIS A 70 1.78 -5.41 -8.02
CA HIS A 70 3.03 -5.24 -7.28
C HIS A 70 2.98 -5.90 -5.91
N THR A 71 1.89 -5.73 -5.16
CA THR A 71 1.69 -6.34 -3.83
C THR A 71 1.77 -7.86 -3.92
N MET A 72 1.02 -8.45 -4.84
CA MET A 72 1.01 -9.89 -5.06
C MET A 72 2.40 -10.41 -5.50
N GLY A 73 3.13 -9.64 -6.31
CA GLY A 73 4.48 -9.97 -6.75
C GLY A 73 5.55 -9.99 -5.65
N LEU A 74 5.26 -9.43 -4.46
CA LEU A 74 6.15 -9.48 -3.31
C LEU A 74 6.06 -10.80 -2.53
N VAL A 75 5.03 -11.61 -2.76
CA VAL A 75 4.84 -12.90 -2.12
C VAL A 75 5.11 -14.02 -3.13
N ALA A 76 6.00 -14.96 -2.81
CA ALA A 76 6.36 -16.05 -3.71
C ALA A 76 5.14 -16.95 -4.02
N GLU A 77 5.13 -17.57 -5.21
CA GLU A 77 3.98 -18.38 -5.68
C GLU A 77 3.75 -19.62 -4.83
N ASP A 78 4.82 -20.20 -4.32
CA ASP A 78 4.83 -21.42 -3.50
C ASP A 78 4.66 -21.14 -2.00
N THR A 79 4.45 -19.88 -1.62
CA THR A 79 4.19 -19.50 -0.22
C THR A 79 2.92 -20.19 0.28
N ASN A 80 3.02 -20.77 1.45
CA ASN A 80 1.92 -21.49 2.10
C ASN A 80 1.79 -21.10 3.56
N GLY A 81 0.73 -21.55 4.22
CA GLY A 81 0.47 -21.29 5.62
C GLY A 81 -0.72 -20.39 5.86
N ARG A 82 -0.63 -19.55 6.89
CA ARG A 82 -1.68 -18.63 7.31
C ARG A 82 -1.25 -17.18 7.06
N SER A 83 -2.12 -16.43 6.43
CA SER A 83 -1.88 -15.00 6.16
C SER A 83 -2.97 -14.11 6.75
N LEU A 84 -2.64 -12.86 6.98
CA LEU A 84 -3.58 -11.83 7.41
C LEU A 84 -3.51 -10.66 6.44
N GLU A 85 -4.66 -10.17 6.00
CA GLU A 85 -4.77 -8.88 5.30
C GLU A 85 -5.44 -7.86 6.21
N ILE A 86 -4.74 -6.73 6.44
CA ILE A 86 -5.23 -5.60 7.24
C ILE A 86 -5.70 -4.50 6.31
N GLY A 87 -6.94 -4.02 6.54
CA GLY A 87 -7.60 -3.11 5.61
C GLY A 87 -8.04 -3.85 4.33
N ALA A 88 -8.56 -5.07 4.49
CA ALA A 88 -8.85 -5.96 3.37
C ALA A 88 -9.94 -5.44 2.41
N ASN A 89 -10.94 -4.68 2.92
CA ASN A 89 -11.95 -4.07 2.05
C ASN A 89 -11.30 -3.06 1.08
N PRO A 90 -11.55 -3.15 -0.24
CA PRO A 90 -12.59 -3.89 -0.95
C PRO A 90 -12.21 -5.30 -1.46
N TYR A 91 -11.29 -6.00 -0.83
CA TYR A 91 -10.93 -7.40 -1.04
C TYR A 91 -10.21 -7.73 -2.37
N PHE A 92 -9.71 -6.76 -3.11
CA PHE A 92 -9.03 -7.02 -4.38
C PHE A 92 -7.75 -7.85 -4.22
N ASN A 93 -6.92 -7.55 -3.22
CA ASN A 93 -5.78 -8.41 -2.90
C ASN A 93 -6.27 -9.80 -2.45
N THR A 94 -7.30 -9.86 -1.58
CA THR A 94 -7.87 -11.14 -1.12
C THR A 94 -8.29 -12.02 -2.30
N LEU A 95 -9.03 -11.48 -3.28
CA LEU A 95 -9.47 -12.21 -4.48
C LEU A 95 -8.28 -12.68 -5.33
N LEU A 96 -7.29 -11.82 -5.54
CA LEU A 96 -6.06 -12.19 -6.26
C LEU A 96 -5.26 -13.26 -5.51
N PHE A 97 -5.06 -13.11 -4.22
CA PHE A 97 -4.32 -14.10 -3.42
C PHE A 97 -5.04 -15.46 -3.37
N ARG A 98 -6.36 -15.48 -3.24
CA ARG A 98 -7.14 -16.72 -3.34
C ARG A 98 -6.90 -17.46 -4.66
N ALA A 99 -6.80 -16.72 -5.77
CA ALA A 99 -6.60 -17.30 -7.10
C ALA A 99 -5.14 -17.75 -7.35
N PHE A 100 -4.17 -16.98 -6.87
CA PHE A 100 -2.75 -17.14 -7.24
C PHE A 100 -1.84 -17.60 -6.10
N ARG A 101 -2.35 -17.65 -4.87
CA ARG A 101 -1.67 -18.17 -3.67
C ARG A 101 -2.62 -19.09 -2.89
N PRO A 102 -3.22 -20.12 -3.53
CA PRO A 102 -4.29 -20.92 -2.92
C PRO A 102 -3.83 -21.71 -1.67
N SER A 103 -2.53 -21.85 -1.46
CA SER A 103 -1.95 -22.47 -0.28
C SER A 103 -1.88 -21.55 0.94
N LEU A 104 -2.15 -20.24 0.77
CA LEU A 104 -2.28 -19.27 1.86
C LEU A 104 -3.73 -19.21 2.32
N LYS A 105 -3.96 -19.51 3.61
CA LYS A 105 -5.27 -19.32 4.26
C LYS A 105 -5.33 -17.89 4.79
N MET A 106 -6.22 -17.08 4.25
CA MET A 106 -6.30 -15.67 4.60
C MET A 106 -7.33 -15.41 5.70
N ASP A 107 -6.89 -14.75 6.76
CA ASP A 107 -7.73 -14.04 7.72
C ASP A 107 -7.77 -12.55 7.33
N LEU A 108 -8.84 -11.86 7.72
CA LEU A 108 -9.10 -10.50 7.29
C LEU A 108 -9.39 -9.58 8.48
N ILE A 109 -8.84 -8.37 8.43
CA ILE A 109 -9.19 -7.28 9.34
C ILE A 109 -9.67 -6.08 8.52
N ASN A 110 -10.75 -5.46 8.99
CA ASN A 110 -11.22 -4.15 8.56
C ASN A 110 -11.51 -3.28 9.78
N TYR A 111 -11.63 -1.98 9.60
CA TYR A 111 -12.10 -1.09 10.65
C TYR A 111 -13.15 -0.12 10.12
N PHE A 112 -14.38 -0.30 10.58
CA PHE A 112 -15.52 0.55 10.28
C PHE A 112 -16.07 1.29 11.52
N GLY A 113 -15.21 1.42 12.54
CA GLY A 113 -15.59 2.02 13.83
C GLY A 113 -16.05 1.01 14.87
N GLY A 114 -16.15 1.45 16.13
CA GLY A 114 -16.63 0.64 17.25
C GLY A 114 -15.61 -0.37 17.80
N GLU A 115 -16.13 -1.27 18.64
CA GLU A 115 -15.36 -2.28 19.35
C GLU A 115 -14.97 -3.47 18.47
N ILE A 116 -14.05 -4.31 18.95
CA ILE A 116 -13.67 -5.56 18.27
C ILE A 116 -14.86 -6.51 18.20
N HIS A 117 -15.17 -6.95 17.00
CA HIS A 117 -16.17 -8.00 16.76
C HIS A 117 -15.90 -8.72 15.45
N GLN A 118 -16.49 -9.88 15.26
CA GLN A 118 -16.51 -10.57 13.97
C GLN A 118 -17.71 -10.10 13.16
N ALA A 119 -17.48 -9.94 11.86
CA ALA A 119 -18.52 -9.60 10.90
C ALA A 119 -18.26 -10.29 9.56
N VAL A 120 -19.22 -10.21 8.67
CA VAL A 120 -19.17 -10.77 7.33
C VAL A 120 -19.62 -9.71 6.33
N GLN A 121 -18.91 -9.57 5.23
CA GLN A 121 -19.37 -8.83 4.05
C GLN A 121 -19.56 -9.81 2.90
N HIS A 122 -20.66 -9.67 2.21
CA HIS A 122 -20.95 -10.48 1.04
C HIS A 122 -20.36 -9.85 -0.21
N VAL A 123 -19.66 -10.65 -1.02
CA VAL A 123 -18.97 -10.24 -2.26
C VAL A 123 -19.49 -11.07 -3.41
N SER A 124 -20.10 -10.42 -4.39
CA SER A 124 -20.38 -11.03 -5.70
C SER A 124 -19.17 -10.84 -6.60
N PHE A 125 -18.59 -11.92 -7.07
CA PHE A 125 -17.39 -11.93 -7.89
C PHE A 125 -17.61 -12.74 -9.18
N PRO A 126 -17.37 -12.17 -10.37
CA PRO A 126 -17.63 -12.89 -11.62
C PRO A 126 -16.65 -14.03 -11.92
N GLY A 127 -15.62 -14.20 -11.08
CA GLY A 127 -14.54 -15.17 -11.29
C GLY A 127 -13.55 -14.74 -12.38
N PHE A 128 -12.27 -15.03 -12.19
CA PHE A 128 -11.27 -14.77 -13.23
C PHE A 128 -11.41 -15.69 -14.45
N ASP A 129 -12.05 -16.83 -14.28
CA ASP A 129 -12.40 -17.81 -15.33
C ASP A 129 -13.81 -17.61 -15.90
N GLY A 130 -14.52 -16.60 -15.43
CA GLY A 130 -15.90 -16.30 -15.83
C GLY A 130 -16.95 -17.14 -15.12
N ILE A 131 -16.59 -17.88 -14.06
CA ILE A 131 -17.55 -18.63 -13.24
C ILE A 131 -17.90 -17.73 -12.02
N PRO A 132 -19.16 -17.25 -11.93
CA PRO A 132 -19.56 -16.39 -10.83
C PRO A 132 -19.46 -17.09 -9.46
N GLU A 133 -18.97 -16.35 -8.47
CA GLU A 133 -18.85 -16.76 -7.08
C GLU A 133 -19.58 -15.76 -6.18
N GLU A 134 -20.30 -16.28 -5.17
CA GLU A 134 -20.81 -15.50 -4.05
C GLU A 134 -20.00 -15.87 -2.83
N ILE A 135 -19.32 -14.90 -2.22
CA ILE A 135 -18.27 -15.15 -1.24
C ILE A 135 -18.59 -14.38 0.04
N ASP A 136 -18.68 -15.11 1.14
CA ASP A 136 -18.75 -14.51 2.48
C ASP A 136 -17.32 -14.21 2.99
N MET A 137 -16.98 -12.93 3.03
CA MET A 137 -15.71 -12.44 3.57
C MET A 137 -15.88 -12.21 5.08
N ALA A 138 -15.55 -13.24 5.86
CA ALA A 138 -15.51 -13.12 7.32
C ALA A 138 -14.27 -12.30 7.73
N TYR A 139 -14.44 -11.31 8.59
CA TYR A 139 -13.36 -10.44 9.06
C TYR A 139 -13.55 -10.08 10.53
N PHE A 140 -12.46 -9.67 11.19
CA PHE A 140 -12.52 -8.96 12.46
C PHE A 140 -12.57 -7.44 12.20
N ASN A 141 -13.55 -6.76 12.80
CA ASN A 141 -13.56 -5.32 12.90
C ASN A 141 -12.62 -4.93 14.05
N ALA A 142 -11.45 -4.37 13.75
CA ALA A 142 -10.47 -3.98 14.76
C ALA A 142 -9.64 -2.79 14.31
N ASN A 143 -9.40 -1.84 15.23
CA ASN A 143 -8.49 -0.73 15.01
C ASN A 143 -7.07 -1.13 15.43
N LEU A 144 -6.17 -1.26 14.47
CA LEU A 144 -4.79 -1.67 14.71
C LEU A 144 -3.99 -0.68 15.57
N GLU A 145 -4.40 0.58 15.61
CA GLU A 145 -3.73 1.61 16.39
C GLU A 145 -4.13 1.60 17.89
N LEU A 146 -5.31 1.05 18.18
CA LEU A 146 -5.92 1.12 19.52
C LEU A 146 -6.05 -0.25 20.19
N HIS A 147 -6.17 -1.31 19.42
CA HIS A 147 -6.50 -2.63 19.91
C HIS A 147 -5.32 -3.60 19.83
N THR A 148 -5.24 -4.52 20.79
CA THR A 148 -4.55 -5.79 20.60
C THR A 148 -5.40 -6.66 19.69
N LEU A 149 -4.83 -7.15 18.59
CA LEU A 149 -5.54 -7.96 17.63
C LEU A 149 -5.95 -9.32 18.23
N PRO A 150 -7.12 -9.89 17.85
CA PRO A 150 -7.64 -11.13 18.43
C PRO A 150 -6.94 -12.39 17.88
N PHE A 151 -5.62 -12.34 17.83
CA PHE A 151 -4.77 -13.43 17.38
C PHE A 151 -3.63 -13.66 18.38
N GLU A 152 -3.22 -14.91 18.51
CA GLU A 152 -2.07 -15.33 19.32
C GLU A 152 -0.75 -14.81 18.71
N ASP A 153 0.30 -14.76 19.52
CA ASP A 153 1.65 -14.51 19.05
C ASP A 153 2.05 -15.57 18.01
N ASP A 154 2.94 -15.20 17.09
CA ASP A 154 3.53 -16.12 16.11
C ASP A 154 2.47 -16.92 15.29
N THR A 155 1.36 -16.30 14.94
CA THR A 155 0.24 -16.94 14.22
C THR A 155 0.45 -17.00 12.72
N PHE A 156 0.93 -15.91 12.11
CA PHE A 156 0.90 -15.74 10.66
C PHE A 156 2.27 -15.97 10.01
N ASP A 157 2.24 -16.61 8.84
CA ASP A 157 3.40 -16.77 7.96
C ASP A 157 3.60 -15.50 7.09
N VAL A 158 2.48 -14.84 6.70
CA VAL A 158 2.47 -13.61 5.90
C VAL A 158 1.46 -12.62 6.47
N VAL A 159 1.83 -11.35 6.57
CA VAL A 159 0.90 -10.25 6.84
C VAL A 159 0.98 -9.24 5.69
N LEU A 160 -0.18 -8.87 5.14
CA LEU A 160 -0.35 -7.79 4.19
C LEU A 160 -0.84 -6.55 4.95
N PHE A 161 -0.02 -5.51 4.95
CA PHE A 161 -0.31 -4.21 5.56
C PHE A 161 -0.18 -3.13 4.49
N CYS A 162 -1.22 -3.06 3.65
CA CYS A 162 -1.19 -2.30 2.42
C CYS A 162 -2.16 -1.12 2.49
N GLU A 163 -1.66 0.10 2.28
CA GLU A 163 -2.44 1.35 2.29
C GLU A 163 -3.22 1.54 3.61
N VAL A 164 -2.55 1.34 4.72
CA VAL A 164 -3.11 1.52 6.06
C VAL A 164 -2.23 2.39 6.93
N LEU A 165 -0.90 2.27 6.78
CA LEU A 165 0.07 3.00 7.62
C LEU A 165 -0.12 4.53 7.58
N GLU A 166 -0.44 5.08 6.42
CA GLU A 166 -0.69 6.51 6.19
C GLU A 166 -1.98 7.02 6.84
N HIS A 167 -2.91 6.12 7.12
CA HIS A 167 -4.19 6.44 7.76
C HIS A 167 -4.13 6.44 9.28
N LEU A 168 -3.07 5.92 9.88
CA LEU A 168 -2.89 5.96 11.33
C LEU A 168 -2.82 7.41 11.84
N THR A 169 -3.49 7.67 12.96
CA THR A 169 -3.73 9.04 13.43
C THR A 169 -2.73 9.49 14.48
N ASN A 170 -2.22 8.56 15.28
CA ASN A 170 -1.44 8.87 16.47
C ASN A 170 0.00 8.33 16.38
N ASP A 171 0.14 7.00 16.36
CA ASP A 171 1.42 6.36 16.53
C ASP A 171 1.56 5.07 15.72
N PRO A 172 2.40 5.04 14.68
CA PRO A 172 2.61 3.85 13.88
C PRO A 172 3.32 2.73 14.67
N LEU A 173 4.01 3.05 15.76
CA LEU A 173 4.83 2.08 16.49
C LEU A 173 3.99 1.00 17.15
N HIS A 174 2.84 1.36 17.75
CA HIS A 174 1.91 0.37 18.31
C HIS A 174 1.45 -0.63 17.25
N ALA A 175 0.99 -0.13 16.11
CA ALA A 175 0.57 -0.96 14.99
C ALA A 175 1.69 -1.90 14.52
N MET A 176 2.90 -1.37 14.31
CA MET A 176 4.06 -2.15 13.87
C MET A 176 4.48 -3.23 14.87
N MET A 177 4.36 -2.94 16.18
CA MET A 177 4.68 -3.91 17.23
C MET A 177 3.63 -5.02 17.30
N GLU A 178 2.37 -4.68 17.07
CA GLU A 178 1.29 -5.66 17.00
C GLU A 178 1.42 -6.58 15.77
N LEU A 179 1.76 -6.03 14.60
CA LEU A 179 2.10 -6.83 13.41
C LEU A 179 3.28 -7.77 13.68
N LYS A 180 4.29 -7.26 14.40
CA LYS A 180 5.43 -8.08 14.79
C LYS A 180 5.05 -9.22 15.72
N ARG A 181 4.18 -8.97 16.70
CA ARG A 181 3.73 -9.96 17.67
C ARG A 181 3.02 -11.13 16.99
N ILE A 182 2.12 -10.84 16.05
CA ILE A 182 1.31 -11.87 15.38
C ILE A 182 2.05 -12.61 14.26
N LEU A 183 3.15 -12.03 13.73
CA LEU A 183 4.00 -12.67 12.73
C LEU A 183 4.96 -13.66 13.37
N LYS A 184 5.02 -14.87 12.85
CA LYS A 184 6.03 -15.88 13.22
C LYS A 184 7.45 -15.32 13.06
N PRO A 185 8.41 -15.77 13.86
CA PRO A 185 9.82 -15.61 13.52
C PRO A 185 10.10 -16.15 12.12
N GLY A 186 10.69 -15.33 11.26
CA GLY A 186 10.85 -15.63 9.83
C GLY A 186 9.62 -15.38 8.97
N GLY A 187 8.50 -14.96 9.53
CA GLY A 187 7.29 -14.57 8.81
C GLY A 187 7.50 -13.29 8.00
N GLN A 188 6.77 -13.15 6.91
CA GLN A 188 6.88 -12.05 5.94
C GLN A 188 5.86 -10.94 6.21
N LEU A 189 6.33 -9.71 6.31
CA LEU A 189 5.51 -8.50 6.25
C LEU A 189 5.62 -7.87 4.86
N VAL A 190 4.52 -7.76 4.16
CA VAL A 190 4.36 -6.96 2.94
C VAL A 190 3.69 -5.65 3.32
N LEU A 191 4.36 -4.52 3.08
CA LEU A 191 3.83 -3.20 3.40
C LEU A 191 3.92 -2.31 2.17
N THR A 192 2.79 -1.69 1.83
CA THR A 192 2.70 -0.65 0.80
C THR A 192 2.07 0.61 1.39
N THR A 193 2.49 1.78 0.90
CA THR A 193 1.98 3.08 1.35
C THR A 193 2.36 4.16 0.32
N PRO A 194 1.62 5.26 0.21
CA PRO A 194 2.01 6.37 -0.65
C PRO A 194 3.37 6.95 -0.26
N ASN A 195 4.11 7.36 -1.27
CA ASN A 195 5.44 7.93 -1.09
C ASN A 195 5.38 9.45 -0.91
N ALA A 196 5.69 9.94 0.28
CA ALA A 196 5.77 11.37 0.56
C ALA A 196 6.76 12.11 -0.37
N ALA A 197 7.80 11.41 -0.85
CA ALA A 197 8.83 11.98 -1.72
C ALA A 197 8.55 11.72 -3.22
N ARG A 198 7.33 11.33 -3.61
CA ARG A 198 6.96 11.15 -5.02
C ARG A 198 7.18 12.40 -5.84
N LEU A 199 7.39 12.23 -7.12
CA LEU A 199 7.76 13.32 -8.02
C LEU A 199 6.73 14.46 -8.03
N GLU A 200 5.46 14.15 -7.91
CA GLU A 200 4.35 15.10 -7.84
C GLU A 200 4.46 15.99 -6.59
N ASN A 201 4.77 15.41 -5.44
CA ASN A 201 4.97 16.15 -4.19
C ASN A 201 6.21 17.05 -4.26
N VAL A 202 7.31 16.53 -4.81
CA VAL A 202 8.54 17.33 -5.01
C VAL A 202 8.25 18.52 -5.94
N SER A 203 7.51 18.30 -7.04
CA SER A 203 7.11 19.37 -7.95
C SER A 203 6.17 20.38 -7.28
N ALA A 204 5.19 19.89 -6.52
CA ALA A 204 4.27 20.73 -5.76
C ALA A 204 5.02 21.62 -4.76
N PHE A 205 5.99 21.06 -4.05
CA PHE A 205 6.81 21.79 -3.10
C PHE A 205 7.64 22.90 -3.79
N ILE A 206 8.25 22.61 -4.93
CA ILE A 206 8.97 23.62 -5.73
C ILE A 206 8.04 24.76 -6.18
N GLU A 207 6.79 24.45 -6.48
CA GLU A 207 5.77 25.45 -6.84
C GLU A 207 5.15 26.18 -5.64
N GLY A 208 5.51 25.82 -4.41
CA GLY A 208 4.90 26.37 -3.19
C GLY A 208 3.45 25.92 -2.98
N ARG A 209 3.05 24.78 -3.56
CA ARG A 209 1.72 24.18 -3.37
C ARG A 209 1.72 23.22 -2.20
N ASN A 210 0.54 23.03 -1.60
CA ASN A 210 0.31 22.03 -0.56
C ASN A 210 0.49 20.61 -1.12
N MET A 211 1.14 19.74 -0.32
CA MET A 211 1.35 18.32 -0.64
C MET A 211 0.56 17.37 0.29
N TYR A 212 -0.13 17.91 1.28
CA TYR A 212 -0.91 17.11 2.22
C TYR A 212 -2.33 16.93 1.71
N ASP A 213 -2.95 15.80 2.07
CA ASP A 213 -4.35 15.56 1.76
C ASP A 213 -5.25 16.63 2.37
N PRO A 214 -6.28 17.04 1.63
CA PRO A 214 -7.29 17.94 2.16
C PRO A 214 -8.13 17.25 3.23
N TYR A 215 -8.99 18.03 3.92
CA TYR A 215 -9.95 17.48 4.86
C TYR A 215 -10.85 16.40 4.20
N SER A 216 -11.01 15.26 4.89
CA SER A 216 -11.84 14.14 4.45
C SER A 216 -13.17 14.09 5.21
N LYS A 217 -14.25 13.77 4.49
CA LYS A 217 -15.58 13.53 5.08
C LYS A 217 -15.67 12.19 5.82
N TYR A 218 -14.72 11.30 5.60
CA TYR A 218 -14.73 9.93 6.13
C TYR A 218 -14.05 9.80 7.50
N GLY A 219 -13.89 10.93 8.21
CA GLY A 219 -13.28 10.95 9.54
C GLY A 219 -11.76 10.88 9.53
N ALA A 220 -11.18 10.64 10.70
CA ALA A 220 -9.73 10.71 10.89
C ALA A 220 -8.97 9.64 10.09
N TYR A 221 -9.52 8.45 9.96
CA TYR A 221 -8.92 7.34 9.20
C TYR A 221 -9.25 7.36 7.70
N GLY A 222 -10.05 8.32 7.23
CA GLY A 222 -10.45 8.41 5.84
C GLY A 222 -9.56 9.29 4.97
N ARG A 223 -8.40 9.71 5.47
CA ARG A 223 -7.41 10.51 4.74
C ARG A 223 -6.00 10.05 5.07
N HIS A 224 -5.03 10.46 4.27
CA HIS A 224 -3.62 10.27 4.63
C HIS A 224 -3.23 11.28 5.72
N ASN A 225 -3.14 10.79 6.96
CA ASN A 225 -2.68 11.61 8.08
C ASN A 225 -1.18 11.87 7.99
N ARG A 226 -0.42 10.85 7.53
CA ARG A 226 1.00 10.97 7.28
C ARG A 226 1.49 10.01 6.21
N GLU A 227 2.03 10.53 5.13
CA GLU A 227 2.78 9.73 4.16
C GLU A 227 4.25 9.61 4.57
N TYR A 228 4.91 8.54 4.15
CA TYR A 228 6.27 8.20 4.53
C TYR A 228 7.22 8.30 3.32
N THR A 229 8.46 8.68 3.58
CA THR A 229 9.54 8.48 2.60
C THR A 229 10.09 7.07 2.71
N ARG A 230 10.73 6.55 1.64
CA ARG A 230 11.36 5.22 1.69
C ARG A 230 12.38 5.09 2.82
N HIS A 231 13.17 6.14 3.07
CA HIS A 231 14.17 6.15 4.14
C HIS A 231 13.50 6.00 5.51
N GLU A 232 12.43 6.74 5.77
CA GLU A 232 11.70 6.71 7.04
C GLU A 232 11.02 5.35 7.24
N LEU A 233 10.36 4.81 6.21
CA LEU A 233 9.73 3.49 6.26
C LEU A 233 10.74 2.37 6.55
N VAL A 234 11.88 2.35 5.85
CA VAL A 234 12.95 1.37 6.10
C VAL A 234 13.51 1.50 7.50
N SER A 235 13.65 2.72 8.01
CA SER A 235 14.12 2.97 9.38
C SER A 235 13.11 2.45 10.41
N LEU A 236 11.81 2.66 10.18
CA LEU A 236 10.73 2.15 11.04
C LEU A 236 10.72 0.61 11.07
N LEU A 237 10.77 -0.03 9.91
CA LEU A 237 10.82 -1.48 9.80
C LEU A 237 12.02 -2.07 10.57
N LYS A 238 13.22 -1.52 10.36
CA LYS A 238 14.44 -1.94 11.06
C LYS A 238 14.37 -1.72 12.57
N HIS A 239 13.80 -0.61 13.00
CA HIS A 239 13.60 -0.30 14.43
C HIS A 239 12.69 -1.36 15.09
N CYS A 240 11.65 -1.81 14.38
CA CYS A 240 10.75 -2.86 14.83
C CYS A 240 11.32 -4.28 14.67
N GLY A 241 12.57 -4.43 14.24
CA GLY A 241 13.24 -5.75 14.13
C GLY A 241 12.91 -6.52 12.86
N PHE A 242 12.40 -5.83 11.83
CA PHE A 242 12.21 -6.42 10.49
C PHE A 242 13.47 -6.28 9.64
N ASP A 243 13.87 -7.36 8.99
CA ASP A 243 14.93 -7.35 7.99
C ASP A 243 14.32 -7.12 6.59
N VAL A 244 14.63 -5.95 6.02
CA VAL A 244 14.05 -5.50 4.76
C VAL A 244 14.73 -6.20 3.58
N GLN A 245 14.01 -7.12 2.96
CA GLN A 245 14.48 -7.90 1.80
C GLN A 245 14.31 -7.13 0.49
N THR A 246 13.24 -6.38 0.37
CA THR A 246 12.90 -5.62 -0.83
C THR A 246 12.31 -4.27 -0.43
N SER A 247 12.79 -3.20 -1.05
CA SER A 247 12.21 -1.86 -0.93
C SER A 247 12.42 -1.10 -2.23
N TYR A 248 11.33 -0.68 -2.86
CA TYR A 248 11.36 0.12 -4.08
C TYR A 248 10.14 1.04 -4.16
N THR A 249 10.18 1.98 -5.10
CA THR A 249 9.03 2.81 -5.46
C THR A 249 8.54 2.45 -6.86
N ALA A 250 7.23 2.63 -7.10
CA ALA A 250 6.64 2.47 -8.43
C ALA A 250 5.50 3.48 -8.64
N ASN A 251 5.22 3.79 -9.91
CA ASN A 251 4.01 4.51 -10.28
C ASN A 251 2.88 3.51 -10.48
N VAL A 252 1.71 3.89 -10.00
CA VAL A 252 0.51 3.07 -10.02
C VAL A 252 -0.54 3.66 -10.96
N HIS A 253 -0.69 4.96 -10.95
CA HIS A 253 -1.68 5.66 -11.74
C HIS A 253 -1.12 6.88 -12.47
N ASP A 254 -1.85 7.32 -13.49
CA ASP A 254 -1.49 8.46 -14.35
C ASP A 254 -1.83 9.80 -13.67
N ASP A 255 -0.98 10.24 -12.78
CA ASP A 255 -1.09 11.57 -12.19
C ASP A 255 -0.70 12.69 -13.17
N ILE A 256 -0.99 13.93 -12.77
CA ILE A 256 -0.59 15.10 -13.54
C ILE A 256 0.94 15.22 -13.47
N PRO A 257 1.63 15.07 -14.60
CA PRO A 257 3.08 15.16 -14.59
C PRO A 257 3.53 16.56 -14.15
N PRO A 258 4.67 16.66 -13.43
CA PRO A 258 5.26 17.93 -13.07
C PRO A 258 5.59 18.78 -14.33
N ARG A 259 5.75 20.08 -14.17
CA ARG A 259 6.15 20.95 -15.28
C ARG A 259 7.54 20.56 -15.79
N ALA A 260 7.73 20.64 -17.11
CA ALA A 260 8.99 20.25 -17.75
C ALA A 260 10.22 21.00 -17.21
N GLU A 261 10.06 22.27 -16.85
CA GLU A 261 11.09 23.09 -16.22
C GLU A 261 11.51 22.58 -14.83
N HIS A 262 10.57 22.02 -14.04
CA HIS A 262 10.88 21.45 -12.72
C HIS A 262 11.64 20.13 -12.84
N ILE A 263 11.39 19.36 -13.88
CA ILE A 263 12.08 18.08 -14.08
C ILE A 263 13.59 18.28 -14.20
N GLY A 264 14.03 19.33 -14.90
CA GLY A 264 15.45 19.69 -15.00
C GLY A 264 16.10 19.99 -13.64
N LEU A 265 15.39 20.75 -12.80
CA LEU A 265 15.84 21.06 -11.43
C LEU A 265 15.85 19.82 -10.54
N ILE A 266 14.80 19.01 -10.61
CA ILE A 266 14.68 17.77 -9.83
C ILE A 266 15.79 16.79 -10.22
N ASN A 267 16.06 16.62 -11.52
CA ASN A 267 17.16 15.78 -12.02
C ASN A 267 18.50 16.24 -11.46
N ALA A 268 18.82 17.54 -11.56
CA ALA A 268 20.08 18.08 -11.08
C ALA A 268 20.23 17.90 -9.55
N ALA A 269 19.16 18.07 -8.80
CA ALA A 269 19.16 17.85 -7.35
C ALA A 269 19.38 16.38 -7.01
N ILE A 270 18.69 15.47 -7.69
CA ILE A 270 18.79 14.03 -7.43
C ILE A 270 20.15 13.46 -7.86
N ASP A 271 20.69 13.91 -9.00
CA ASP A 271 22.03 13.49 -9.46
C ASP A 271 23.13 13.91 -8.47
N SER A 272 22.87 14.95 -7.66
CA SER A 272 23.80 15.39 -6.61
C SER A 272 23.71 14.56 -5.32
N VAL A 273 22.66 13.73 -5.15
CA VAL A 273 22.40 12.96 -3.93
C VAL A 273 22.49 11.46 -4.22
N VAL A 274 23.45 10.82 -3.57
CA VAL A 274 23.62 9.36 -3.68
C VAL A 274 22.38 8.61 -3.17
N ASN A 275 21.94 7.59 -3.89
CA ASN A 275 20.81 6.71 -3.54
C ASN A 275 19.39 7.30 -3.64
N ARG A 276 19.19 8.41 -4.37
CA ARG A 276 17.86 8.99 -4.58
C ARG A 276 17.21 8.64 -5.92
N LYS A 277 17.94 7.99 -6.83
CA LYS A 277 17.48 7.74 -8.21
C LYS A 277 16.16 6.98 -8.33
N HIS A 278 15.79 6.22 -7.31
CA HIS A 278 14.65 5.30 -7.36
C HIS A 278 13.63 5.59 -6.26
N ASP A 279 13.63 6.80 -5.72
CA ASP A 279 12.79 7.18 -4.58
C ASP A 279 11.60 8.07 -4.96
N LEU A 280 11.33 8.26 -6.24
CA LEU A 280 10.35 9.24 -6.72
C LEU A 280 9.05 8.64 -7.28
N GLY A 281 8.89 7.33 -7.21
CA GLY A 281 7.63 6.69 -7.58
C GLY A 281 6.52 7.02 -6.60
N GLN A 282 5.27 6.86 -7.03
CA GLN A 282 4.06 7.25 -6.29
C GLN A 282 3.88 6.46 -4.99
N TYR A 283 4.21 5.16 -5.02
CA TYR A 283 4.03 4.25 -3.89
C TYR A 283 5.33 3.59 -3.48
N LEU A 284 5.42 3.28 -2.20
CA LEU A 284 6.45 2.45 -1.60
C LEU A 284 5.97 1.00 -1.53
N PHE A 285 6.83 0.08 -1.95
CA PHE A 285 6.61 -1.35 -1.87
C PHE A 285 7.72 -1.99 -1.08
N THR A 286 7.39 -2.67 0.01
CA THR A 286 8.37 -3.34 0.85
C THR A 286 7.97 -4.77 1.16
N SER A 287 8.96 -5.64 1.23
CA SER A 287 8.88 -6.97 1.79
C SER A 287 9.97 -7.12 2.84
N SER A 288 9.60 -7.52 4.03
CA SER A 288 10.54 -7.68 5.14
C SER A 288 10.22 -8.93 5.96
N ILE A 289 11.22 -9.44 6.66
CA ILE A 289 11.11 -10.67 7.47
C ILE A 289 11.18 -10.30 8.96
N ASN A 290 10.33 -10.89 9.77
CA ASN A 290 10.39 -10.82 11.22
C ASN A 290 11.65 -11.56 11.72
N ALA A 291 12.77 -10.83 11.89
CA ALA A 291 14.10 -11.45 12.04
C ALA A 291 14.72 -11.28 13.43
N SER A 292 14.43 -10.18 14.13
CA SER A 292 15.11 -9.84 15.38
C SER A 292 14.18 -9.12 16.36
N PRO A 293 14.48 -9.08 17.65
CA PRO A 293 13.72 -8.25 18.60
C PRO A 293 13.66 -6.79 18.14
N ALA A 294 12.54 -6.13 18.42
CA ALA A 294 12.42 -4.69 18.25
C ALA A 294 13.32 -3.95 19.23
N GLN A 295 13.72 -2.72 18.88
CA GLN A 295 14.43 -1.84 19.81
C GLN A 295 13.45 -1.36 20.89
N ALA A 296 13.93 -1.31 22.15
CA ALA A 296 13.06 -1.03 23.30
C ALA A 296 12.63 0.45 23.40
N GLU A 297 13.50 1.37 22.96
CA GLU A 297 13.26 2.80 23.08
C GLU A 297 12.56 3.35 21.85
N ARG A 298 11.62 4.29 22.07
CA ARG A 298 10.98 5.00 20.95
C ARG A 298 12.03 5.88 20.25
N PRO A 299 12.18 5.79 18.93
CA PRO A 299 13.15 6.60 18.22
C PRO A 299 12.70 8.07 18.18
N SER A 300 13.62 8.99 18.47
CA SER A 300 13.34 10.44 18.52
C SER A 300 12.94 11.04 17.16
N TRP A 301 13.28 10.37 16.04
CA TRP A 301 12.93 10.80 14.70
C TRP A 301 11.52 10.38 14.25
N LEU A 302 10.87 9.46 15.01
CA LEU A 302 9.56 8.94 14.61
C LEU A 302 8.46 9.93 15.01
N PHE A 303 7.65 10.31 14.04
CA PHE A 303 6.48 11.14 14.25
C PHE A 303 5.43 10.43 15.09
N ARG A 304 4.77 11.19 15.95
CA ARG A 304 3.48 10.84 16.56
C ARG A 304 2.69 12.11 16.84
N SER A 305 1.37 12.00 16.89
CA SER A 305 0.52 13.07 17.43
C SER A 305 0.64 13.14 18.95
N TYR A 306 0.34 14.29 19.52
CA TYR A 306 0.20 14.42 20.96
C TYR A 306 -1.03 13.61 21.42
N PRO A 307 -0.94 12.85 22.52
CA PRO A 307 -2.10 12.20 23.08
C PRO A 307 -3.12 13.26 23.54
N PRO A 308 -4.43 12.95 23.54
CA PRO A 308 -5.47 13.93 23.86
C PRO A 308 -5.29 14.63 25.22
N GLU A 309 -4.72 13.95 26.20
CA GLU A 309 -4.42 14.47 27.54
C GLU A 309 -3.31 15.52 27.57
N GLU A 310 -2.47 15.59 26.55
CA GLU A 310 -1.41 16.60 26.39
C GLU A 310 -1.85 17.81 25.55
N MET A 311 -3.03 17.75 24.94
CA MET A 311 -3.59 18.83 24.12
C MET A 311 -4.49 19.75 24.97
N VAL A 312 -3.92 20.42 25.96
CA VAL A 312 -4.63 21.37 26.84
C VAL A 312 -4.37 22.81 26.41
#